data_2a07b5761825dd336fe73c500dae37ab
#
_entry.id   2a07b5761825dd336fe73c500dae37ab
#
_cell.length_a   1.000
_cell.length_b   1.000
_cell.length_c   1.000
_cell.angle_alpha   90.00
_cell.angle_beta   90.00
_cell.angle_gamma   90.00
#
_symmetry.space_group_name_H-M   'P 1'
#
loop_
_entity.id
_entity.type
_entity.pdbx_description
1 polymer ?
#
loop_
_entity_poly.entity_id
_entity_poly.type
_entity_poly.pdbx_seq_one_letter_code
_entity_poly.pdbx_strand_id
1 'polypeptide(L)'
;MVAEGTCLLCYSIFVTVVALLYILFDVNYFLRIAFTIGWGKLFDKRKKIDESTEIYGVCTTQDLDIFLKHMNNARYVRDLDFARFHFYERTGLYDEITKAKGHVLQTASNIRYRRTIPLLNAYKVTTKIVYWEEKTLYIEQQFITLSDGFIRAVVLSKQGTIGLNVPEIMAKLTGKDISYRPTPPEELQDWLSSMEKSSARLRKKD
;
A
#
# COMPACT_ATOMS: atom_id res chain seq x y z
N MET A 1 12.63 43.16 26.29
CA MET A 1 13.69 42.21 26.68
C MET A 1 13.14 40.88 27.24
N VAL A 2 12.33 40.87 28.33
CA VAL A 2 11.81 39.56 28.86
C VAL A 2 10.89 38.84 27.87
N ALA A 3 9.99 39.54 27.23
CA ALA A 3 9.05 38.93 26.25
C ALA A 3 9.77 38.40 25.00
N GLU A 4 10.80 39.08 24.53
CA GLU A 4 11.61 38.63 23.38
C GLU A 4 12.41 37.36 23.70
N GLY A 5 13.01 37.30 24.91
CA GLY A 5 13.74 36.11 25.37
C GLY A 5 12.83 34.89 25.50
N THR A 6 11.59 35.07 25.99
CA THR A 6 10.59 33.98 26.10
C THR A 6 10.16 33.51 24.72
N CYS A 7 9.94 34.42 23.77
CA CYS A 7 9.56 34.05 22.37
C CYS A 7 10.70 33.28 21.70
N LEU A 8 11.93 33.67 21.84
CA LEU A 8 13.11 32.98 21.27
C LEU A 8 13.29 31.58 21.87
N LEU A 9 13.07 31.40 23.17
CA LEU A 9 13.11 30.10 23.82
C LEU A 9 12.00 29.18 23.33
N CYS A 10 10.75 29.65 23.22
CA CYS A 10 9.64 28.88 22.68
C CYS A 10 9.90 28.46 21.24
N TYR A 11 10.43 29.35 20.40
CA TYR A 11 10.82 29.06 19.05
C TYR A 11 11.92 27.97 18.96
N SER A 12 12.97 28.08 19.76
CA SER A 12 14.05 27.08 19.76
C SER A 12 13.56 25.70 20.23
N ILE A 13 12.72 25.66 21.26
CA ILE A 13 12.08 24.40 21.71
C ILE A 13 11.23 23.79 20.57
N PHE A 14 10.40 24.59 19.93
CA PHE A 14 9.57 24.12 18.81
C PHE A 14 10.42 23.54 17.69
N VAL A 15 11.43 24.25 17.22
CA VAL A 15 12.36 23.76 16.17
C VAL A 15 13.06 22.48 16.59
N THR A 16 13.52 22.40 17.84
CA THR A 16 14.17 21.19 18.36
C THR A 16 13.21 20.01 18.39
N VAL A 17 11.97 20.18 18.85
CA VAL A 17 10.95 19.12 18.86
C VAL A 17 10.65 18.66 17.43
N VAL A 18 10.46 19.59 16.49
CA VAL A 18 10.21 19.22 15.07
C VAL A 18 11.39 18.46 14.51
N ALA A 19 12.62 18.90 14.74
CA ALA A 19 13.82 18.19 14.30
C ALA A 19 13.90 16.76 14.87
N LEU A 20 13.64 16.60 16.16
CA LEU A 20 13.62 15.28 16.82
C LEU A 20 12.51 14.37 16.24
N LEU A 21 11.34 14.91 15.96
CA LEU A 21 10.27 14.14 15.30
C LEU A 21 10.71 13.64 13.94
N TYR A 22 11.37 14.46 13.12
CA TYR A 22 11.87 14.03 11.80
C TYR A 22 13.07 13.09 11.86
N ILE A 23 13.91 13.18 12.91
CA ILE A 23 15.07 12.29 13.08
C ILE A 23 14.64 10.91 13.61
N LEU A 24 13.71 10.88 14.58
CA LEU A 24 13.33 9.65 15.29
C LEU A 24 12.13 8.93 14.68
N PHE A 25 11.27 9.65 13.97
CA PHE A 25 10.02 9.11 13.41
C PHE A 25 9.90 9.43 11.94
N ASP A 26 9.20 8.56 11.21
CA ASP A 26 8.92 8.76 9.79
C ASP A 26 7.69 9.64 9.58
N VAL A 27 7.80 10.90 9.96
CA VAL A 27 6.70 11.88 9.89
C VAL A 27 6.11 11.95 8.48
N ASN A 28 6.95 11.96 7.44
CA ASN A 28 6.50 12.05 6.04
C ASN A 28 5.62 10.86 5.63
N TYR A 29 5.93 9.67 6.11
CA TYR A 29 5.09 8.48 5.84
C TYR A 29 3.68 8.67 6.39
N PHE A 30 3.56 9.06 7.67
CA PHE A 30 2.25 9.23 8.30
C PHE A 30 1.47 10.41 7.70
N LEU A 31 2.14 11.50 7.35
CA LEU A 31 1.51 12.62 6.66
C LEU A 31 1.00 12.22 5.28
N ARG A 32 1.77 11.46 4.50
CA ARG A 32 1.36 10.98 3.17
C ARG A 32 0.17 10.03 3.27
N ILE A 33 0.17 9.09 4.22
CA ILE A 33 -0.97 8.19 4.42
C ILE A 33 -2.24 8.95 4.80
N ALA A 34 -2.13 9.87 5.77
CA ALA A 34 -3.25 10.70 6.21
C ALA A 34 -3.79 11.58 5.07
N PHE A 35 -2.89 12.19 4.27
CA PHE A 35 -3.26 12.96 3.10
C PHE A 35 -3.95 12.10 2.04
N THR A 36 -3.41 10.94 1.70
CA THR A 36 -3.96 10.05 0.67
C THR A 36 -5.37 9.57 1.05
N ILE A 37 -5.56 9.17 2.31
CA ILE A 37 -6.88 8.75 2.82
C ILE A 37 -7.84 9.94 2.89
N GLY A 38 -7.39 11.06 3.42
CA GLY A 38 -8.20 12.28 3.55
C GLY A 38 -8.64 12.82 2.19
N TRP A 39 -7.72 12.91 1.24
CA TRP A 39 -8.03 13.30 -0.14
C TRP A 39 -9.04 12.34 -0.78
N GLY A 40 -8.78 11.04 -0.67
CA GLY A 40 -9.69 10.01 -1.17
C GLY A 40 -11.10 10.17 -0.60
N LYS A 41 -11.23 10.41 0.71
CA LYS A 41 -12.54 10.63 1.35
C LYS A 41 -13.30 11.84 0.82
N LEU A 42 -12.58 12.93 0.53
CA LEU A 42 -13.19 14.19 0.14
C LEU A 42 -13.50 14.29 -1.36
N PHE A 43 -12.64 13.71 -2.21
CA PHE A 43 -12.67 13.97 -3.64
C PHE A 43 -12.91 12.72 -4.49
N ASP A 44 -12.53 11.52 -4.02
CA ASP A 44 -12.68 10.30 -4.82
C ASP A 44 -14.03 9.65 -4.58
N LYS A 45 -14.63 9.13 -5.65
CA LYS A 45 -15.87 8.36 -5.57
C LYS A 45 -15.63 7.00 -4.92
N ARG A 46 -16.64 6.49 -4.20
CA ARG A 46 -16.65 5.08 -3.76
C ARG A 46 -16.55 4.17 -4.97
N LYS A 47 -15.84 3.09 -4.82
CA LYS A 47 -15.59 2.06 -5.82
C LYS A 47 -16.18 0.73 -5.36
N LYS A 48 -16.56 -0.13 -6.31
CA LYS A 48 -16.86 -1.52 -6.00
C LYS A 48 -15.56 -2.27 -5.70
N ILE A 49 -15.66 -3.35 -4.95
CA ILE A 49 -14.49 -4.12 -4.52
C ILE A 49 -13.76 -4.81 -5.70
N ASP A 50 -14.45 -5.04 -6.80
CA ASP A 50 -13.93 -5.62 -8.04
C ASP A 50 -13.36 -4.57 -9.02
N GLU A 51 -13.52 -3.28 -8.71
CA GLU A 51 -12.92 -2.18 -9.47
C GLU A 51 -11.52 -1.84 -8.98
N SER A 52 -10.71 -1.22 -9.83
CA SER A 52 -9.41 -0.70 -9.43
C SER A 52 -9.51 0.72 -8.88
N THR A 53 -8.68 1.03 -7.89
CA THR A 53 -8.45 2.41 -7.43
C THR A 53 -7.09 2.89 -7.89
N GLU A 54 -6.90 4.21 -7.90
CA GLU A 54 -5.66 4.85 -8.30
C GLU A 54 -5.25 5.91 -7.28
N ILE A 55 -3.96 5.98 -6.99
CA ILE A 55 -3.35 7.11 -6.29
C ILE A 55 -2.24 7.69 -7.17
N TYR A 56 -1.92 8.95 -6.95
CA TYR A 56 -0.91 9.66 -7.74
C TYR A 56 0.27 10.05 -6.87
N GLY A 57 1.46 10.04 -7.47
CA GLY A 57 2.70 10.43 -6.82
C GLY A 57 3.69 11.05 -7.79
N VAL A 58 4.71 11.68 -7.25
CA VAL A 58 5.87 12.20 -7.98
C VAL A 58 7.12 11.67 -7.32
N CYS A 59 8.06 11.15 -8.08
CA CYS A 59 9.36 10.72 -7.56
C CYS A 59 10.16 11.95 -7.12
N THR A 60 10.37 12.10 -5.84
CA THR A 60 11.10 13.21 -5.23
C THR A 60 12.51 12.78 -4.80
N THR A 61 13.31 13.71 -4.29
CA THR A 61 14.65 13.40 -3.76
C THR A 61 14.62 12.44 -2.56
N GLN A 62 13.51 12.38 -1.82
CA GLN A 62 13.33 11.42 -0.72
C GLN A 62 13.11 9.98 -1.19
N ASP A 63 12.76 9.82 -2.47
CA ASP A 63 12.43 8.53 -3.06
C ASP A 63 13.62 7.91 -3.80
N LEU A 64 14.72 8.66 -3.98
CA LEU A 64 15.83 8.25 -4.82
C LEU A 64 16.70 7.14 -4.20
N ASP A 65 17.38 6.45 -5.09
CA ASP A 65 18.48 5.54 -4.75
C ASP A 65 19.75 6.34 -4.37
N ILE A 66 20.78 5.62 -3.94
CA ILE A 66 22.06 6.21 -3.53
C ILE A 66 22.75 7.00 -4.66
N PHE A 67 22.46 6.68 -5.91
CA PHE A 67 23.03 7.35 -7.09
C PHE A 67 22.23 8.59 -7.52
N LEU A 68 21.16 8.93 -6.81
CA LEU A 68 20.28 10.08 -7.05
C LEU A 68 19.67 10.13 -8.46
N LYS A 69 19.47 8.97 -9.09
CA LYS A 69 19.00 8.90 -10.49
C LYS A 69 17.54 8.52 -10.63
N HIS A 70 17.07 7.62 -9.80
CA HIS A 70 15.72 7.06 -9.93
C HIS A 70 15.19 6.58 -8.59
N MET A 71 13.91 6.24 -8.56
CA MET A 71 13.24 5.71 -7.37
C MET A 71 13.94 4.45 -6.85
N ASN A 72 14.27 4.46 -5.58
CA ASN A 72 14.81 3.31 -4.86
C ASN A 72 13.78 2.18 -4.80
N ASN A 73 14.21 0.93 -4.99
CA ASN A 73 13.32 -0.23 -4.98
C ASN A 73 12.52 -0.36 -3.68
N ALA A 74 13.08 0.02 -2.54
CA ALA A 74 12.37 0.01 -1.26
C ALA A 74 11.21 1.02 -1.20
N ARG A 75 11.32 2.13 -1.96
CA ARG A 75 10.26 3.14 -2.02
C ARG A 75 9.01 2.64 -2.73
N TYR A 76 9.16 1.82 -3.76
CA TYR A 76 8.00 1.17 -4.38
C TYR A 76 7.19 0.38 -3.34
N VAL A 77 7.86 -0.46 -2.54
CA VAL A 77 7.19 -1.26 -1.50
C VAL A 77 6.45 -0.38 -0.51
N ARG A 78 7.06 0.74 -0.12
CA ARG A 78 6.48 1.69 0.83
C ARG A 78 5.25 2.41 0.26
N ASP A 79 5.31 2.81 -1.00
CA ASP A 79 4.18 3.48 -1.66
C ASP A 79 2.98 2.55 -1.90
N LEU A 80 3.20 1.23 -1.95
CA LEU A 80 2.12 0.25 -2.00
C LEU A 80 1.19 0.34 -0.79
N ASP A 81 1.70 0.72 0.39
CA ASP A 81 0.87 0.89 1.59
C ASP A 81 -0.16 2.00 1.39
N PHE A 82 0.26 3.15 0.84
CA PHE A 82 -0.66 4.26 0.59
C PHE A 82 -1.78 3.86 -0.38
N ALA A 83 -1.41 3.18 -1.47
CA ALA A 83 -2.36 2.70 -2.48
C ALA A 83 -3.33 1.66 -1.90
N ARG A 84 -2.84 0.76 -1.06
CA ARG A 84 -3.62 -0.30 -0.41
C ARG A 84 -4.62 0.25 0.59
N PHE A 85 -4.19 1.15 1.48
CA PHE A 85 -5.10 1.79 2.44
C PHE A 85 -6.15 2.66 1.75
N HIS A 86 -5.78 3.38 0.68
CA HIS A 86 -6.73 4.09 -0.16
C HIS A 86 -7.76 3.12 -0.78
N PHE A 87 -7.30 1.99 -1.33
CA PHE A 87 -8.19 0.96 -1.88
C PHE A 87 -9.16 0.43 -0.82
N TYR A 88 -8.68 0.05 0.35
CA TYR A 88 -9.52 -0.46 1.43
C TYR A 88 -10.60 0.54 1.83
N GLU A 89 -10.22 1.80 1.92
CA GLU A 89 -11.15 2.87 2.30
C GLU A 89 -12.17 3.15 1.19
N ARG A 90 -11.74 3.24 -0.07
CA ARG A 90 -12.64 3.54 -1.20
C ARG A 90 -13.61 2.41 -1.53
N THR A 91 -13.25 1.17 -1.27
CA THR A 91 -14.11 0.00 -1.55
C THR A 91 -14.98 -0.43 -0.37
N GLY A 92 -14.84 0.20 0.80
CA GLY A 92 -15.54 -0.18 2.02
C GLY A 92 -14.95 -1.40 2.73
N LEU A 93 -13.86 -1.96 2.24
CA LEU A 93 -13.19 -3.09 2.88
C LEU A 93 -12.64 -2.70 4.26
N TYR A 94 -12.15 -1.47 4.42
CA TYR A 94 -11.68 -0.95 5.71
C TYR A 94 -12.79 -0.94 6.77
N ASP A 95 -14.01 -0.56 6.39
CA ASP A 95 -15.15 -0.55 7.29
C ASP A 95 -15.49 -1.96 7.81
N GLU A 96 -15.46 -2.96 6.92
CA GLU A 96 -15.72 -4.36 7.29
C GLU A 96 -14.62 -4.95 8.18
N ILE A 97 -13.35 -4.66 7.89
CA ILE A 97 -12.21 -5.05 8.73
C ILE A 97 -12.36 -4.48 10.14
N THR A 98 -12.70 -3.19 10.24
CA THR A 98 -12.84 -2.49 11.52
C THR A 98 -14.04 -3.01 12.32
N LYS A 99 -15.20 -3.24 11.66
CA LYS A 99 -16.38 -3.83 12.30
C LYS A 99 -16.12 -5.21 12.88
N ALA A 100 -15.37 -6.02 12.17
CA ALA A 100 -14.99 -7.35 12.60
C ALA A 100 -13.88 -7.36 13.68
N LYS A 101 -13.30 -6.19 14.01
CA LYS A 101 -12.13 -6.04 14.90
C LYS A 101 -10.95 -6.93 14.45
N GLY A 102 -10.84 -7.15 13.15
CA GLY A 102 -9.79 -7.98 12.56
C GLY A 102 -8.61 -7.16 12.07
N HIS A 103 -7.60 -7.87 11.59
CA HIS A 103 -6.39 -7.28 11.04
C HIS A 103 -6.04 -7.89 9.68
N VAL A 104 -5.42 -7.09 8.84
CA VAL A 104 -4.87 -7.52 7.54
C VAL A 104 -3.39 -7.18 7.52
N LEU A 105 -2.55 -8.20 7.28
CA LEU A 105 -1.11 -8.09 7.30
C LEU A 105 -0.52 -8.57 5.96
N GLN A 106 0.45 -7.86 5.41
CA GLN A 106 1.18 -8.33 4.26
C GLN A 106 2.11 -9.48 4.66
N THR A 107 1.85 -10.68 4.15
CA THR A 107 2.61 -11.90 4.47
C THR A 107 3.62 -12.28 3.41
N ALA A 108 3.41 -11.85 2.16
CA ALA A 108 4.35 -12.03 1.06
C ALA A 108 4.10 -11.01 -0.06
N SER A 109 5.13 -10.75 -0.85
CA SER A 109 5.03 -9.97 -2.07
C SER A 109 5.96 -10.50 -3.15
N ASN A 110 5.51 -10.43 -4.40
CA ASN A 110 6.29 -10.69 -5.61
C ASN A 110 6.31 -9.41 -6.43
N ILE A 111 7.49 -8.83 -6.61
CA ILE A 111 7.68 -7.55 -7.28
C ILE A 111 8.56 -7.74 -8.50
N ARG A 112 8.07 -7.27 -9.65
CA ARG A 112 8.82 -7.21 -10.89
C ARG A 112 9.02 -5.77 -11.30
N TYR A 113 10.26 -5.28 -11.19
CA TYR A 113 10.67 -3.99 -11.71
C TYR A 113 11.00 -4.12 -13.20
N ARG A 114 10.33 -3.34 -14.04
CA ARG A 114 10.48 -3.38 -15.50
C ARG A 114 11.36 -2.26 -16.04
N ARG A 115 11.18 -1.06 -15.50
CA ARG A 115 11.98 0.15 -15.77
C ARG A 115 11.96 1.05 -14.55
N THR A 116 12.98 1.87 -14.40
CA THR A 116 13.08 2.85 -13.32
C THR A 116 12.09 4.00 -13.48
N ILE A 117 11.68 4.62 -12.37
CA ILE A 117 10.97 5.90 -12.35
C ILE A 117 12.01 6.97 -12.04
N PRO A 118 12.33 7.88 -13.01
CA PRO A 118 13.31 8.93 -12.79
C PRO A 118 12.82 10.00 -11.82
N LEU A 119 13.75 10.81 -11.31
CA LEU A 119 13.45 11.99 -10.50
C LEU A 119 12.45 12.91 -11.24
N LEU A 120 11.52 13.50 -10.48
CA LEU A 120 10.45 14.40 -10.91
C LEU A 120 9.43 13.77 -11.87
N ASN A 121 9.52 12.48 -12.17
CA ASN A 121 8.46 11.82 -12.94
C ASN A 121 7.22 11.57 -12.09
N ALA A 122 6.09 12.01 -12.63
CA ALA A 122 4.79 11.70 -12.06
C ALA A 122 4.36 10.27 -12.45
N TYR A 123 3.77 9.57 -11.50
CA TYR A 123 3.26 8.21 -11.67
C TYR A 123 1.93 8.03 -10.96
N LYS A 124 1.22 7.00 -11.33
CA LYS A 124 0.08 6.48 -10.56
C LYS A 124 0.34 5.05 -10.11
N VAL A 125 -0.28 4.69 -8.99
CA VAL A 125 -0.34 3.32 -8.51
C VAL A 125 -1.77 2.85 -8.59
N THR A 126 -2.04 1.84 -9.42
CA THR A 126 -3.33 1.17 -9.48
C THR A 126 -3.37 0.02 -8.49
N THR A 127 -4.51 -0.23 -7.88
CA THR A 127 -4.70 -1.32 -6.89
C THR A 127 -6.00 -2.03 -7.17
N LYS A 128 -5.99 -3.35 -7.25
CA LYS A 128 -7.17 -4.21 -7.36
C LYS A 128 -6.98 -5.53 -6.62
N ILE A 129 -8.07 -6.11 -6.10
CA ILE A 129 -8.09 -7.49 -5.65
C ILE A 129 -8.20 -8.39 -6.88
N VAL A 130 -7.33 -9.42 -6.94
CA VAL A 130 -7.32 -10.39 -8.06
C VAL A 130 -7.83 -11.76 -7.64
N TYR A 131 -7.72 -12.11 -6.35
CA TYR A 131 -8.18 -13.38 -5.81
C TYR A 131 -8.33 -13.31 -4.29
N TRP A 132 -9.06 -14.25 -3.70
CA TRP A 132 -9.14 -14.45 -2.24
C TRP A 132 -9.43 -15.89 -1.84
N GLU A 133 -8.98 -16.23 -0.65
CA GLU A 133 -9.21 -17.49 0.03
C GLU A 133 -9.88 -17.24 1.40
N GLU A 134 -10.05 -18.27 2.22
CA GLU A 134 -10.71 -18.20 3.53
C GLU A 134 -10.11 -17.14 4.48
N LYS A 135 -8.77 -16.98 4.46
CA LYS A 135 -8.01 -16.10 5.36
C LYS A 135 -7.00 -15.23 4.62
N THR A 136 -7.19 -15.05 3.31
CA THR A 136 -6.17 -14.37 2.50
C THR A 136 -6.82 -13.57 1.38
N LEU A 137 -6.30 -12.36 1.15
CA LEU A 137 -6.59 -11.53 -0.03
C LEU A 137 -5.33 -11.43 -0.89
N TYR A 138 -5.50 -11.46 -2.21
CA TYR A 138 -4.42 -11.26 -3.16
C TYR A 138 -4.68 -10.00 -3.97
N ILE A 139 -3.72 -9.09 -3.92
CA ILE A 139 -3.81 -7.75 -4.49
C ILE A 139 -2.74 -7.59 -5.57
N GLU A 140 -3.16 -7.10 -6.72
CA GLU A 140 -2.25 -6.62 -7.76
C GLU A 140 -2.15 -5.10 -7.68
N GLN A 141 -0.90 -4.60 -7.73
CA GLN A 141 -0.61 -3.18 -7.79
C GLN A 141 0.36 -2.89 -8.93
N GLN A 142 0.16 -1.81 -9.67
CA GLN A 142 1.00 -1.44 -10.80
C GLN A 142 1.43 0.02 -10.68
N PHE A 143 2.72 0.27 -10.88
CA PHE A 143 3.26 1.62 -11.02
C PHE A 143 3.30 2.00 -12.49
N ILE A 144 2.65 3.08 -12.84
CA ILE A 144 2.51 3.55 -14.22
C ILE A 144 2.94 5.01 -14.29
N THR A 145 3.94 5.32 -15.09
CA THR A 145 4.35 6.73 -15.31
C THR A 145 3.34 7.44 -16.19
N LEU A 146 3.02 8.70 -15.81
CA LEU A 146 2.00 9.48 -16.53
C LEU A 146 2.51 10.04 -17.86
N SER A 147 3.82 10.19 -17.99
CA SER A 147 4.45 10.76 -19.20
C SER A 147 4.34 9.86 -20.42
N ASP A 148 4.39 8.55 -20.24
CA ASP A 148 4.44 7.56 -21.34
C ASP A 148 3.46 6.41 -21.17
N GLY A 149 2.68 6.37 -20.07
CA GLY A 149 1.76 5.27 -19.75
C GLY A 149 2.45 3.92 -19.49
N PHE A 150 3.78 3.88 -19.33
CA PHE A 150 4.50 2.63 -19.19
C PHE A 150 4.38 2.05 -17.78
N ILE A 151 4.10 0.74 -17.70
CA ILE A 151 4.06 0.01 -16.41
C ILE A 151 5.48 -0.24 -15.94
N ARG A 152 5.93 0.52 -14.94
CA ARG A 152 7.28 0.48 -14.38
C ARG A 152 7.51 -0.69 -13.46
N ALA A 153 6.52 -1.03 -12.67
CA ALA A 153 6.55 -2.19 -11.80
C ALA A 153 5.18 -2.83 -11.68
N VAL A 154 5.16 -4.15 -11.50
CA VAL A 154 3.97 -4.94 -11.18
C VAL A 154 4.24 -5.68 -9.88
N VAL A 155 3.27 -5.67 -8.99
CA VAL A 155 3.37 -6.28 -7.66
C VAL A 155 2.15 -7.15 -7.40
N LEU A 156 2.39 -8.40 -7.04
CA LEU A 156 1.40 -9.28 -6.42
C LEU A 156 1.70 -9.34 -4.93
N SER A 157 0.72 -9.06 -4.09
CA SER A 157 0.87 -9.13 -2.64
C SER A 157 -0.17 -10.06 -2.00
N LYS A 158 0.29 -10.88 -1.08
CA LYS A 158 -0.50 -11.76 -0.24
C LYS A 158 -0.80 -11.06 1.08
N GLN A 159 -2.08 -10.86 1.38
CA GLN A 159 -2.56 -10.23 2.58
C GLN A 159 -3.21 -11.29 3.46
N GLY A 160 -2.51 -11.74 4.50
CA GLY A 160 -3.08 -12.63 5.51
C GLY A 160 -4.03 -11.89 6.43
N THR A 161 -5.13 -12.53 6.83
CA THR A 161 -6.14 -11.94 7.71
C THR A 161 -6.19 -12.65 9.05
N ILE A 162 -6.46 -11.87 10.10
CA ILE A 162 -6.65 -12.36 11.47
C ILE A 162 -8.01 -11.87 11.97
N GLY A 163 -8.84 -12.78 12.47
CA GLY A 163 -10.16 -12.42 13.00
C GLY A 163 -11.19 -12.02 11.94
N LEU A 164 -10.96 -12.34 10.65
CA LEU A 164 -11.85 -12.03 9.55
C LEU A 164 -12.35 -13.29 8.86
N ASN A 165 -13.63 -13.31 8.50
CA ASN A 165 -14.19 -14.24 7.53
C ASN A 165 -14.16 -13.56 6.15
N VAL A 166 -13.11 -13.81 5.38
CA VAL A 166 -12.92 -13.17 4.07
C VAL A 166 -14.06 -13.48 3.10
N PRO A 167 -14.55 -14.74 2.97
CA PRO A 167 -15.69 -15.06 2.13
C PRO A 167 -16.95 -14.23 2.43
N GLU A 168 -17.32 -14.09 3.69
CA GLU A 168 -18.49 -13.30 4.09
C GLU A 168 -18.32 -11.82 3.74
N ILE A 169 -17.15 -11.25 4.03
CA ILE A 169 -16.85 -9.87 3.69
C ILE A 169 -16.91 -9.64 2.18
N MET A 170 -16.32 -10.56 1.40
CA MET A 170 -16.30 -10.44 -0.05
C MET A 170 -17.68 -10.65 -0.67
N ALA A 171 -18.48 -11.59 -0.15
CA ALA A 171 -19.87 -11.76 -0.56
C ALA A 171 -20.69 -10.50 -0.35
N LYS A 172 -20.54 -9.85 0.82
CA LYS A 172 -21.21 -8.61 1.16
C LYS A 172 -20.80 -7.45 0.23
N LEU A 173 -19.50 -7.29 -0.05
CA LEU A 173 -18.96 -6.19 -0.85
C LEU A 173 -19.19 -6.38 -2.36
N THR A 174 -19.21 -7.64 -2.84
CA THR A 174 -19.47 -7.95 -4.25
C THR A 174 -20.95 -8.11 -4.59
N GLY A 175 -21.79 -8.41 -3.58
CA GLY A 175 -23.19 -8.83 -3.79
C GLY A 175 -23.33 -10.23 -4.39
N LYS A 176 -22.26 -11.04 -4.39
CA LYS A 176 -22.22 -12.41 -4.94
C LYS A 176 -22.35 -13.45 -3.84
N ASP A 177 -22.57 -14.71 -4.24
CA ASP A 177 -22.62 -15.83 -3.29
C ASP A 177 -21.31 -15.98 -2.51
N ILE A 178 -21.40 -16.49 -1.26
CA ILE A 178 -20.26 -16.68 -0.37
C ILE A 178 -19.22 -17.66 -0.92
N SER A 179 -19.65 -18.60 -1.75
CA SER A 179 -18.76 -19.56 -2.42
C SER A 179 -18.04 -18.99 -3.63
N TYR A 180 -18.47 -17.81 -4.11
CA TYR A 180 -17.86 -17.19 -5.27
C TYR A 180 -16.38 -16.86 -5.03
N ARG A 181 -15.55 -17.26 -5.98
CA ARG A 181 -14.14 -16.89 -6.09
C ARG A 181 -13.85 -16.48 -7.53
N PRO A 182 -13.13 -15.38 -7.77
CA PRO A 182 -12.64 -15.11 -9.13
C PRO A 182 -11.62 -16.16 -9.52
N THR A 183 -11.43 -16.35 -10.82
CA THR A 183 -10.34 -17.20 -11.31
C THR A 183 -9.01 -16.49 -11.05
N PRO A 184 -8.07 -17.11 -10.29
CA PRO A 184 -6.78 -16.50 -10.04
C PRO A 184 -5.99 -16.38 -11.36
N PRO A 185 -5.28 -15.25 -11.60
CA PRO A 185 -4.37 -15.13 -12.73
C PRO A 185 -3.32 -16.24 -12.74
N GLU A 186 -2.89 -16.69 -13.91
CA GLU A 186 -1.91 -17.77 -14.08
C GLU A 186 -0.61 -17.49 -13.31
N GLU A 187 -0.08 -16.29 -13.41
CA GLU A 187 1.12 -15.88 -12.67
C GLU A 187 0.95 -15.91 -11.15
N LEU A 188 -0.27 -15.71 -10.64
CA LEU A 188 -0.58 -15.87 -9.22
C LEU A 188 -0.55 -17.35 -8.83
N GLN A 189 -1.11 -18.24 -9.66
CA GLN A 189 -1.09 -19.69 -9.39
C GLN A 189 0.34 -20.23 -9.32
N ASP A 190 1.21 -19.82 -10.24
CA ASP A 190 2.62 -20.18 -10.25
C ASP A 190 3.34 -19.68 -9.00
N TRP A 191 3.07 -18.44 -8.59
CA TRP A 191 3.66 -17.88 -7.38
C TRP A 191 3.16 -18.59 -6.12
N LEU A 192 1.88 -18.96 -6.02
CA LEU A 192 1.34 -19.75 -4.92
C LEU A 192 2.02 -21.12 -4.82
N SER A 193 2.16 -21.81 -5.94
CA SER A 193 2.89 -23.09 -6.03
C SER A 193 4.34 -22.96 -5.56
N SER A 194 5.03 -21.88 -5.95
CA SER A 194 6.40 -21.60 -5.50
C SER A 194 6.50 -21.37 -4.00
N MET A 195 5.55 -20.59 -3.43
CA MET A 195 5.51 -20.34 -1.98
C MET A 195 5.23 -21.62 -1.19
N GLU A 196 4.35 -22.51 -1.68
CA GLU A 196 4.06 -23.77 -1.04
C GLU A 196 5.28 -24.67 -0.99
N LYS A 197 6.01 -24.81 -2.10
CA LYS A 197 7.28 -25.56 -2.16
C LYS A 197 8.31 -25.00 -1.16
N SER A 198 8.43 -23.67 -1.07
CA SER A 198 9.31 -23.02 -0.11
C SER A 198 8.92 -23.30 1.33
N SER A 199 7.64 -23.18 1.65
CA SER A 199 7.10 -23.47 2.99
C SER A 199 7.29 -24.94 3.40
N ALA A 200 7.07 -25.86 2.46
CA ALA A 200 7.30 -27.30 2.71
C ALA A 200 8.78 -27.62 3.00
N ARG A 201 9.69 -26.94 2.33
CA ARG A 201 11.15 -27.08 2.57
C ARG A 201 11.56 -26.56 3.95
N LEU A 202 10.96 -25.48 4.43
CA LEU A 202 11.27 -24.88 5.73
C LEU A 202 10.75 -25.75 6.88
N ARG A 203 9.50 -26.24 6.78
CA ARG A 203 8.91 -27.13 7.80
C ARG A 203 9.66 -28.46 8.03
N LYS A 204 10.45 -28.91 7.05
CA LYS A 204 11.27 -30.15 7.19
C LYS A 204 12.56 -29.94 8.00
N LYS A 205 12.86 -28.71 8.44
CA LYS A 205 14.08 -28.39 9.20
C LYS A 205 13.83 -28.12 10.70
N ASP A 206 12.53 -27.99 11.07
CA ASP A 206 12.10 -27.89 12.45
C ASP A 206 11.65 -29.27 12.99
#